data_d6f5922d58372bfe126f8fecb3f34480
#
_entry.id   d6f5922d58372bfe126f8fecb3f34480
#
_cell.length_a   1.000
_cell.length_b   1.000
_cell.length_c   1.000
_cell.angle_alpha   90.00
_cell.angle_beta   90.00
_cell.angle_gamma   90.00
#
_symmetry.space_group_name_H-M   'P 1'
#
loop_
_entity.id
_entity.type
_entity.pdbx_description
1 polymer ?
#
loop_
_entity_poly.entity_id
_entity_poly.type
_entity_poly.pdbx_seq_one_letter_code
_entity_poly.pdbx_strand_id
1 'polypeptide(L)'
;MTHILAAMPSIRRSRRMIQRNLIVYKHAWMIIFSGFFEPLFYLISIGLGLGGMIGLVDGIPYSAFVAPGLLASSCMNGAITDGFFNIWFKLHHEKTYEGVLATPMRVADIAFGEMLWAVTRGSLYAATFIVVVSIVGRLLGTPMILSPWVLLALPAALLASASFSSLALCATTFVRKIQDFDVVMGMAVLPMFLFSGGFFPVSQLPSVVQWLIVIFPLYHAIEVLRSLTTGRVEWSIVGHVAYLIVVGVVTFTIAMRRLERSLMK
;
A
#
# COMPACT_ATOMS: atom_id res chain seq x y z
N MET A 1 -13.75 -17.18 -24.25
CA MET A 1 -14.12 -15.80 -23.84
C MET A 1 -15.27 -15.78 -22.82
N THR A 2 -16.25 -16.65 -22.90
CA THR A 2 -17.40 -16.73 -21.99
C THR A 2 -17.05 -17.04 -20.53
N HIS A 3 -15.99 -17.83 -20.26
CA HIS A 3 -15.52 -18.11 -18.89
C HIS A 3 -14.89 -16.91 -18.16
N ILE A 4 -14.34 -15.94 -18.87
CA ILE A 4 -13.71 -14.74 -18.26
C ILE A 4 -14.79 -13.76 -17.78
N LEU A 5 -15.88 -13.61 -18.55
CA LEU A 5 -17.00 -12.73 -18.15
C LEU A 5 -17.79 -13.27 -16.95
N ALA A 6 -17.86 -14.61 -16.79
CA ALA A 6 -18.45 -15.24 -15.62
C ALA A 6 -17.65 -15.08 -14.33
N ALA A 7 -16.36 -14.74 -14.45
CA ALA A 7 -15.43 -14.56 -13.32
C ALA A 7 -15.30 -13.10 -12.86
N MET A 8 -15.95 -12.13 -13.49
CA MET A 8 -15.85 -10.73 -13.06
C MET A 8 -16.54 -10.51 -11.71
N PRO A 9 -15.86 -9.82 -10.76
CA PRO A 9 -16.43 -9.52 -9.46
C PRO A 9 -17.61 -8.54 -9.59
N SER A 10 -18.64 -8.73 -8.79
CA SER A 10 -19.77 -7.81 -8.70
C SER A 10 -19.53 -6.79 -7.57
N ILE A 11 -19.44 -5.50 -7.91
CA ILE A 11 -19.27 -4.41 -6.94
C ILE A 11 -20.34 -4.46 -5.84
N ARG A 12 -21.59 -4.76 -6.20
CA ARG A 12 -22.69 -4.85 -5.24
C ARG A 12 -22.50 -5.97 -4.21
N ARG A 13 -21.99 -7.13 -4.65
CA ARG A 13 -21.72 -8.26 -3.76
C ARG A 13 -20.46 -8.03 -2.94
N SER A 14 -19.38 -7.56 -3.55
CA SER A 14 -18.12 -7.26 -2.86
C SER A 14 -18.27 -6.18 -1.78
N ARG A 15 -19.19 -5.21 -1.95
CA ARG A 15 -19.51 -4.21 -0.93
C ARG A 15 -19.97 -4.84 0.39
N ARG A 16 -20.62 -5.99 0.37
CA ARG A 16 -21.03 -6.71 1.60
C ARG A 16 -19.83 -7.19 2.41
N MET A 17 -18.72 -7.54 1.76
CA MET A 17 -17.47 -7.87 2.45
C MET A 17 -16.91 -6.65 3.19
N ILE A 18 -16.94 -5.48 2.57
CA ILE A 18 -16.52 -4.22 3.21
C ILE A 18 -17.42 -3.94 4.43
N GLN A 19 -18.74 -4.05 4.28
CA GLN A 19 -19.68 -3.83 5.39
C GLN A 19 -19.41 -4.79 6.57
N ARG A 20 -19.18 -6.07 6.28
CA ARG A 20 -18.82 -7.07 7.28
C ARG A 20 -17.52 -6.67 7.99
N ASN A 21 -16.48 -6.34 7.24
CA ASN A 21 -15.20 -5.94 7.79
C ASN A 21 -15.32 -4.66 8.64
N LEU A 22 -16.11 -3.67 8.21
CA LEU A 22 -16.41 -2.46 9.00
C LEU A 22 -17.04 -2.80 10.37
N ILE A 23 -17.98 -3.74 10.41
CA ILE A 23 -18.63 -4.15 11.67
C ILE A 23 -17.62 -4.80 12.61
N VAL A 24 -16.76 -5.69 12.09
CA VAL A 24 -15.72 -6.36 12.87
C VAL A 24 -14.70 -5.34 13.42
N TYR A 25 -14.22 -4.44 12.57
CA TYR A 25 -13.21 -3.47 12.94
C TYR A 25 -13.73 -2.27 13.75
N LYS A 26 -15.05 -2.07 13.83
CA LYS A 26 -15.65 -1.05 14.71
C LYS A 26 -15.20 -1.19 16.17
N HIS A 27 -14.99 -2.42 16.63
CA HIS A 27 -14.53 -2.72 17.99
C HIS A 27 -13.00 -2.82 18.11
N ALA A 28 -12.28 -2.83 16.97
CA ALA A 28 -10.82 -2.94 16.88
C ALA A 28 -10.18 -1.67 16.29
N TRP A 29 -10.79 -0.51 16.51
CA TRP A 29 -10.34 0.78 15.94
C TRP A 29 -8.89 1.14 16.30
N MET A 30 -8.39 0.68 17.46
CA MET A 30 -6.99 0.87 17.86
C MET A 30 -6.01 0.25 16.86
N ILE A 31 -6.36 -0.89 16.25
CA ILE A 31 -5.51 -1.55 15.24
C ILE A 31 -5.38 -0.66 13.99
N ILE A 32 -6.47 0.00 13.59
CA ILE A 32 -6.43 0.95 12.49
C ILE A 32 -5.59 2.17 12.87
N PHE A 33 -5.78 2.67 14.09
CA PHE A 33 -5.09 3.85 14.57
C PHE A 33 -3.58 3.63 14.77
N SER A 34 -3.16 2.44 15.24
CA SER A 34 -1.74 2.13 15.47
C SER A 34 -0.90 2.12 14.18
N GLY A 35 -1.47 1.75 13.05
CA GLY A 35 -0.70 1.54 11.81
C GLY A 35 -0.14 2.81 11.14
N PHE A 36 -0.57 4.00 11.54
CA PHE A 36 0.03 5.25 11.04
C PHE A 36 1.16 5.78 11.94
N PHE A 37 1.27 5.30 13.18
CA PHE A 37 2.29 5.79 14.11
C PHE A 37 3.72 5.46 13.66
N GLU A 38 3.93 4.29 13.08
CA GLU A 38 5.24 3.89 12.61
C GLU A 38 5.83 4.89 11.60
N PRO A 39 5.15 5.23 10.48
CA PRO A 39 5.64 6.26 9.57
C PRO A 39 5.76 7.65 10.20
N LEU A 40 4.90 7.98 11.16
CA LEU A 40 4.99 9.24 11.90
C LEU A 40 6.26 9.31 12.76
N PHE A 41 6.60 8.24 13.48
CA PHE A 41 7.82 8.17 14.26
C PHE A 41 9.06 8.23 13.37
N TYR A 42 9.05 7.58 12.21
CA TYR A 42 10.11 7.74 11.22
C TYR A 42 10.22 9.20 10.73
N LEU A 43 9.10 9.87 10.47
CA LEU A 43 9.12 11.27 10.06
C LEU A 43 9.72 12.19 11.13
N ILE A 44 9.32 12.01 12.39
CA ILE A 44 9.86 12.81 13.51
C ILE A 44 11.34 12.48 13.71
N SER A 45 11.69 11.22 13.80
CA SER A 45 13.06 10.79 14.09
C SER A 45 14.03 11.09 12.94
N ILE A 46 13.71 10.63 11.75
CA ILE A 46 14.59 10.76 10.58
C ILE A 46 14.36 12.10 9.87
N GLY A 47 13.10 12.43 9.56
CA GLY A 47 12.76 13.63 8.78
C GLY A 47 13.10 14.92 9.49
N LEU A 48 12.77 15.04 10.78
CA LEU A 48 13.07 16.21 11.58
C LEU A 48 14.41 16.09 12.34
N GLY A 49 14.68 14.92 12.93
CA GLY A 49 15.89 14.71 13.71
C GLY A 49 17.17 14.84 12.86
N LEU A 50 17.23 14.22 11.70
CA LEU A 50 18.36 14.34 10.78
C LEU A 50 18.22 15.52 9.80
N GLY A 51 17.03 16.11 9.66
CA GLY A 51 16.78 17.19 8.69
C GLY A 51 17.67 18.39 8.89
N GLY A 52 17.97 18.76 10.14
CA GLY A 52 18.88 19.84 10.49
C GLY A 52 20.35 19.55 10.13
N MET A 53 20.75 18.29 10.09
CA MET A 53 22.12 17.88 9.75
C MET A 53 22.31 17.71 8.23
N ILE A 54 21.27 17.19 7.53
CA ILE A 54 21.33 16.91 6.08
C ILE A 54 21.04 18.16 5.27
N GLY A 55 20.15 19.02 5.75
CA GLY A 55 19.79 20.26 5.06
C GLY A 55 18.88 20.02 3.85
N LEU A 56 19.34 20.39 2.66
CA LEU A 56 18.60 20.26 1.41
C LEU A 56 19.01 19.00 0.64
N VAL A 57 18.01 18.29 0.10
CA VAL A 57 18.19 17.19 -0.84
C VAL A 57 17.41 17.52 -2.12
N ASP A 58 18.09 17.51 -3.25
CA ASP A 58 17.53 17.94 -4.56
C ASP A 58 16.86 19.34 -4.51
N GLY A 59 17.41 20.25 -3.67
CA GLY A 59 16.93 21.62 -3.53
C GLY A 59 15.65 21.78 -2.69
N ILE A 60 15.21 20.74 -1.97
CA ILE A 60 14.08 20.79 -1.04
C ILE A 60 14.52 20.37 0.38
N PRO A 61 13.84 20.85 1.45
CA PRO A 61 14.13 20.39 2.81
C PRO A 61 14.05 18.87 2.92
N TYR A 62 14.98 18.28 3.67
CA TYR A 62 15.02 16.81 3.82
C TYR A 62 13.71 16.23 4.35
N SER A 63 13.02 16.91 5.26
CA SER A 63 11.69 16.50 5.73
C SER A 63 10.63 16.44 4.62
N ALA A 64 10.66 17.39 3.67
CA ALA A 64 9.78 17.39 2.50
C ALA A 64 10.17 16.30 1.47
N PHE A 65 11.44 15.90 1.42
CA PHE A 65 11.92 14.80 0.60
C PHE A 65 11.46 13.43 1.15
N VAL A 66 11.51 13.24 2.47
CA VAL A 66 11.19 11.97 3.15
C VAL A 66 9.66 11.76 3.30
N ALA A 67 8.90 12.82 3.51
CA ALA A 67 7.46 12.73 3.78
C ALA A 67 6.67 11.92 2.74
N PRO A 68 6.83 12.10 1.40
CA PRO A 68 6.15 11.27 0.40
C PRO A 68 6.59 9.81 0.41
N GLY A 69 7.84 9.51 0.78
CA GLY A 69 8.33 8.15 0.97
C GLY A 69 7.60 7.45 2.11
N LEU A 70 7.44 8.13 3.24
CA LEU A 70 6.71 7.62 4.40
C LEU A 70 5.19 7.52 4.13
N LEU A 71 4.64 8.45 3.33
CA LEU A 71 3.25 8.38 2.86
C LEU A 71 3.01 7.11 2.02
N ALA A 72 3.89 6.82 1.06
CA ALA A 72 3.82 5.58 0.26
C ALA A 72 3.94 4.33 1.13
N SER A 73 4.83 4.37 2.12
CA SER A 73 5.02 3.27 3.08
C SER A 73 3.80 3.05 3.97
N SER A 74 3.09 4.12 4.36
CA SER A 74 1.81 4.01 5.08
C SER A 74 0.76 3.29 4.25
N CYS A 75 0.66 3.61 2.94
CA CYS A 75 -0.23 2.90 2.01
C CYS A 75 0.13 1.41 1.91
N MET A 76 1.42 1.12 1.78
CA MET A 76 1.95 -0.23 1.70
C MET A 76 1.66 -1.02 2.97
N ASN A 77 2.02 -0.49 4.15
CA ASN A 77 1.83 -1.17 5.43
C ASN A 77 0.35 -1.48 5.70
N GLY A 78 -0.54 -0.49 5.45
CA GLY A 78 -1.97 -0.69 5.61
C GLY A 78 -2.54 -1.80 4.71
N ALA A 79 -2.08 -1.86 3.46
CA ALA A 79 -2.54 -2.84 2.49
C ALA A 79 -1.92 -4.24 2.72
N ILE A 80 -0.61 -4.31 3.02
CA ILE A 80 0.12 -5.57 3.19
C ILE A 80 -0.29 -6.27 4.48
N THR A 81 -0.37 -5.55 5.59
CA THR A 81 -0.75 -6.16 6.88
C THR A 81 -2.13 -6.81 6.80
N ASP A 82 -3.08 -6.15 6.16
CA ASP A 82 -4.41 -6.72 5.97
C ASP A 82 -4.39 -7.92 5.02
N GLY A 83 -3.69 -7.79 3.90
CA GLY A 83 -3.57 -8.85 2.90
C GLY A 83 -2.89 -10.11 3.45
N PHE A 84 -1.86 -9.97 4.27
CA PHE A 84 -1.13 -11.10 4.82
C PHE A 84 -1.88 -11.76 5.97
N PHE A 85 -2.12 -11.03 7.06
CA PHE A 85 -2.62 -11.64 8.28
C PHE A 85 -4.12 -11.87 8.24
N ASN A 86 -4.90 -10.85 7.93
CA ASN A 86 -6.36 -10.95 7.98
C ASN A 86 -6.91 -11.96 6.95
N ILE A 87 -6.42 -11.91 5.69
CA ILE A 87 -6.89 -12.83 4.65
C ILE A 87 -6.41 -14.26 4.92
N TRP A 88 -5.17 -14.42 5.39
CA TRP A 88 -4.63 -15.75 5.70
C TRP A 88 -5.41 -16.43 6.84
N PHE A 89 -5.70 -15.70 7.92
CA PHE A 89 -6.50 -16.24 9.03
C PHE A 89 -7.91 -16.63 8.57
N LYS A 90 -8.57 -15.81 7.78
CA LYS A 90 -9.89 -16.10 7.22
C LYS A 90 -9.88 -17.31 6.29
N LEU A 91 -8.78 -17.52 5.56
CA LEU A 91 -8.64 -18.62 4.60
C LEU A 91 -8.33 -19.94 5.28
N HIS A 92 -7.36 -19.97 6.23
CA HIS A 92 -6.78 -21.20 6.76
C HIS A 92 -7.27 -21.56 8.15
N HIS A 93 -7.56 -20.58 9.00
CA HIS A 93 -7.92 -20.81 10.40
C HIS A 93 -9.41 -20.71 10.65
N GLU A 94 -10.01 -19.60 10.31
CA GLU A 94 -11.45 -19.36 10.55
C GLU A 94 -12.35 -20.03 9.52
N LYS A 95 -11.82 -20.42 8.36
CA LYS A 95 -12.58 -20.96 7.22
C LYS A 95 -13.77 -20.09 6.81
N THR A 96 -13.66 -18.80 7.05
CA THR A 96 -14.73 -17.82 6.84
C THR A 96 -15.24 -17.84 5.41
N TYR A 97 -14.34 -18.05 4.44
CA TYR A 97 -14.71 -18.03 3.02
C TYR A 97 -15.54 -19.22 2.59
N GLU A 98 -15.42 -20.38 3.27
CA GLU A 98 -16.31 -21.53 3.04
C GLU A 98 -17.77 -21.18 3.40
N GLY A 99 -17.97 -20.50 4.54
CA GLY A 99 -19.30 -20.01 4.95
C GLY A 99 -19.85 -18.93 4.00
N VAL A 100 -18.99 -18.04 3.49
CA VAL A 100 -19.40 -17.02 2.53
C VAL A 100 -19.79 -17.63 1.18
N LEU A 101 -19.12 -18.69 0.74
CA LEU A 101 -19.43 -19.41 -0.50
C LEU A 101 -20.71 -20.24 -0.42
N ALA A 102 -21.26 -20.50 0.78
CA ALA A 102 -22.61 -21.04 0.94
C ALA A 102 -23.71 -20.02 0.58
N THR A 103 -23.36 -18.76 0.34
CA THR A 103 -24.24 -17.70 -0.14
C THR A 103 -24.05 -17.50 -1.66
N PRO A 104 -24.87 -16.69 -2.37
CA PRO A 104 -24.68 -16.41 -3.79
C PRO A 104 -23.42 -15.61 -4.16
N MET A 105 -22.41 -15.55 -3.28
CA MET A 105 -21.14 -14.91 -3.53
C MET A 105 -20.16 -15.84 -4.25
N ARG A 106 -19.35 -15.26 -5.12
CA ARG A 106 -18.31 -15.97 -5.87
C ARG A 106 -16.94 -15.69 -5.26
N VAL A 107 -15.96 -16.53 -5.54
CA VAL A 107 -14.55 -16.32 -5.11
C VAL A 107 -14.03 -14.97 -5.59
N ALA A 108 -14.35 -14.55 -6.81
CA ALA A 108 -14.00 -13.25 -7.34
C ALA A 108 -14.58 -12.08 -6.51
N ASP A 109 -15.81 -12.22 -5.99
CA ASP A 109 -16.45 -11.20 -5.14
C ASP A 109 -15.75 -11.09 -3.78
N ILE A 110 -15.28 -12.24 -3.24
CA ILE A 110 -14.51 -12.29 -2.00
C ILE A 110 -13.14 -11.61 -2.20
N ALA A 111 -12.37 -12.04 -3.21
CA ALA A 111 -11.05 -11.48 -3.50
C ALA A 111 -11.10 -9.96 -3.72
N PHE A 112 -12.08 -9.51 -4.52
CA PHE A 112 -12.25 -8.08 -4.78
C PHE A 112 -12.73 -7.31 -3.55
N GLY A 113 -13.60 -7.90 -2.73
CA GLY A 113 -14.07 -7.28 -1.48
C GLY A 113 -12.96 -7.11 -0.44
N GLU A 114 -12.09 -8.12 -0.28
CA GLU A 114 -10.93 -8.03 0.62
C GLU A 114 -9.88 -7.03 0.08
N MET A 115 -9.63 -7.02 -1.23
CA MET A 115 -8.77 -6.00 -1.84
C MET A 115 -9.30 -4.59 -1.57
N LEU A 116 -10.59 -4.34 -1.79
CA LEU A 116 -11.20 -3.03 -1.52
C LEU A 116 -11.12 -2.64 -0.04
N TRP A 117 -11.24 -3.61 0.87
CA TRP A 117 -11.05 -3.36 2.30
C TRP A 117 -9.62 -2.93 2.62
N ALA A 118 -8.61 -3.64 2.11
CA ALA A 118 -7.20 -3.29 2.27
C ALA A 118 -6.86 -1.92 1.65
N VAL A 119 -7.45 -1.60 0.48
CA VAL A 119 -7.37 -0.26 -0.14
C VAL A 119 -7.94 0.80 0.78
N THR A 120 -9.10 0.56 1.39
CA THR A 120 -9.73 1.50 2.32
C THR A 120 -8.81 1.77 3.52
N ARG A 121 -8.19 0.73 4.10
CA ARG A 121 -7.23 0.90 5.21
C ARG A 121 -5.99 1.67 4.79
N GLY A 122 -5.32 1.28 3.71
CA GLY A 122 -4.14 1.97 3.22
C GLY A 122 -4.41 3.44 2.91
N SER A 123 -5.57 3.74 2.33
CA SER A 123 -5.98 5.12 2.02
C SER A 123 -6.31 5.92 3.27
N LEU A 124 -6.90 5.30 4.29
CA LEU A 124 -7.14 5.94 5.57
C LEU A 124 -5.82 6.32 6.24
N TYR A 125 -4.83 5.41 6.22
CA TYR A 125 -3.49 5.71 6.75
C TYR A 125 -2.84 6.86 5.99
N ALA A 126 -2.93 6.85 4.65
CA ALA A 126 -2.41 7.93 3.82
C ALA A 126 -3.08 9.27 4.11
N ALA A 127 -4.40 9.31 4.20
CA ALA A 127 -5.15 10.53 4.50
C ALA A 127 -4.79 11.09 5.88
N THR A 128 -4.73 10.23 6.89
CA THR A 128 -4.33 10.61 8.25
C THR A 128 -2.88 11.13 8.25
N PHE A 129 -1.97 10.46 7.54
CA PHE A 129 -0.58 10.89 7.45
C PHE A 129 -0.44 12.26 6.77
N ILE A 130 -1.16 12.53 5.67
CA ILE A 130 -1.19 13.85 5.00
C ILE A 130 -1.64 14.95 5.96
N VAL A 131 -2.70 14.69 6.73
CA VAL A 131 -3.22 15.66 7.73
C VAL A 131 -2.17 15.94 8.80
N VAL A 132 -1.58 14.88 9.37
CA VAL A 132 -0.55 15.01 10.42
C VAL A 132 0.67 15.75 9.91
N VAL A 133 1.19 15.39 8.74
CA VAL A 133 2.35 16.04 8.10
C VAL A 133 2.07 17.52 7.84
N SER A 134 0.84 17.85 7.41
CA SER A 134 0.43 19.24 7.19
C SER A 134 0.39 20.06 8.48
N ILE A 135 -0.09 19.47 9.56
CA ILE A 135 -0.15 20.12 10.89
C ILE A 135 1.27 20.27 11.47
N VAL A 136 2.04 19.19 11.49
CA VAL A 136 3.41 19.18 12.03
C VAL A 136 4.32 20.14 11.26
N GLY A 137 4.23 20.14 9.93
CA GLY A 137 5.01 21.05 9.09
C GLY A 137 4.71 22.53 9.37
N ARG A 138 3.44 22.87 9.62
CA ARG A 138 3.04 24.24 10.01
C ARG A 138 3.51 24.62 11.40
N LEU A 139 3.36 23.73 12.37
CA LEU A 139 3.74 23.98 13.76
C LEU A 139 5.26 24.19 13.93
N LEU A 140 6.05 23.45 13.15
CA LEU A 140 7.51 23.50 13.22
C LEU A 140 8.15 24.50 12.25
N GLY A 141 7.35 25.20 11.45
CA GLY A 141 7.84 26.13 10.42
C GLY A 141 8.66 25.46 9.30
N THR A 142 8.56 24.13 9.17
CA THR A 142 9.23 23.34 8.13
C THR A 142 8.20 22.79 7.14
N PRO A 143 7.96 23.45 5.99
CA PRO A 143 6.94 22.98 5.06
C PRO A 143 7.36 21.63 4.49
N MET A 144 6.53 20.60 4.71
CA MET A 144 6.75 19.24 4.21
C MET A 144 5.91 18.93 2.97
N ILE A 145 4.87 19.72 2.74
CA ILE A 145 4.03 19.70 1.54
C ILE A 145 4.22 21.04 0.85
N LEU A 146 4.76 21.02 -0.36
CA LEU A 146 5.19 22.21 -1.07
C LEU A 146 4.22 22.59 -2.20
N SER A 147 3.22 21.74 -2.51
CA SER A 147 2.37 21.93 -3.67
C SER A 147 0.90 21.67 -3.39
N PRO A 148 -0.03 22.42 -4.02
CA PRO A 148 -1.47 22.15 -3.98
C PRO A 148 -1.85 20.84 -4.69
N TRP A 149 -0.98 20.27 -5.54
CA TRP A 149 -1.19 18.97 -6.16
C TRP A 149 -1.29 17.82 -5.16
N VAL A 150 -1.01 18.06 -3.86
CA VAL A 150 -1.22 17.10 -2.77
C VAL A 150 -2.66 16.56 -2.71
N LEU A 151 -3.65 17.29 -3.22
CA LEU A 151 -5.02 16.79 -3.33
C LEU A 151 -5.11 15.54 -4.21
N LEU A 152 -4.25 15.44 -5.25
CA LEU A 152 -4.14 14.25 -6.08
C LEU A 152 -3.33 13.14 -5.43
N ALA A 153 -2.65 13.40 -4.32
CA ALA A 153 -1.97 12.35 -3.57
C ALA A 153 -2.95 11.33 -2.96
N LEU A 154 -4.20 11.73 -2.67
CA LEU A 154 -5.22 10.79 -2.19
C LEU A 154 -5.60 9.73 -3.25
N PRO A 155 -6.00 10.09 -4.49
CA PRO A 155 -6.24 9.08 -5.52
C PRO A 155 -4.96 8.29 -5.89
N ALA A 156 -3.77 8.91 -5.84
CA ALA A 156 -2.51 8.20 -6.02
C ALA A 156 -2.27 7.18 -4.88
N ALA A 157 -2.58 7.53 -3.65
CA ALA A 157 -2.52 6.63 -2.50
C ALA A 157 -3.53 5.47 -2.60
N LEU A 158 -4.74 5.72 -3.13
CA LEU A 158 -5.71 4.66 -3.46
C LEU A 158 -5.13 3.67 -4.46
N LEU A 159 -4.49 4.16 -5.53
CA LEU A 159 -3.85 3.33 -6.54
C LEU A 159 -2.69 2.51 -5.94
N ALA A 160 -1.81 3.15 -5.18
CA ALA A 160 -0.71 2.46 -4.49
C ALA A 160 -1.25 1.37 -3.55
N SER A 161 -2.24 1.69 -2.72
CA SER A 161 -2.89 0.71 -1.82
C SER A 161 -3.54 -0.43 -2.60
N ALA A 162 -4.15 -0.18 -3.75
CA ALA A 162 -4.73 -1.21 -4.61
C ALA A 162 -3.65 -2.15 -5.17
N SER A 163 -2.52 -1.61 -5.61
CA SER A 163 -1.39 -2.40 -6.09
C SER A 163 -0.81 -3.27 -4.98
N PHE A 164 -0.54 -2.70 -3.80
CA PHE A 164 0.01 -3.45 -2.66
C PHE A 164 -0.97 -4.48 -2.09
N SER A 165 -2.27 -4.18 -2.03
CA SER A 165 -3.26 -5.15 -1.55
C SER A 165 -3.40 -6.34 -2.49
N SER A 166 -3.33 -6.10 -3.81
CA SER A 166 -3.34 -7.15 -4.82
C SER A 166 -2.10 -8.03 -4.72
N LEU A 167 -0.93 -7.43 -4.48
CA LEU A 167 0.34 -8.12 -4.30
C LEU A 167 0.33 -8.95 -3.01
N ALA A 168 -0.18 -8.39 -1.91
CA ALA A 168 -0.31 -9.08 -0.63
C ALA A 168 -1.30 -10.25 -0.73
N LEU A 169 -2.47 -10.05 -1.36
CA LEU A 169 -3.42 -11.12 -1.63
C LEU A 169 -2.79 -12.23 -2.47
N CYS A 170 -2.00 -11.87 -3.49
CA CYS A 170 -1.26 -12.82 -4.30
C CYS A 170 -0.27 -13.63 -3.45
N ALA A 171 0.57 -12.95 -2.66
CA ALA A 171 1.54 -13.59 -1.76
C ALA A 171 0.86 -14.55 -0.77
N THR A 172 -0.26 -14.16 -0.18
CA THR A 172 -1.05 -14.98 0.75
C THR A 172 -1.49 -16.32 0.14
N THR A 173 -1.75 -16.36 -1.16
CA THR A 173 -2.11 -17.62 -1.85
C THR A 173 -0.93 -18.59 -2.03
N PHE A 174 0.31 -18.16 -1.82
CA PHE A 174 1.51 -19.00 -1.89
C PHE A 174 1.98 -19.46 -0.51
N VAL A 175 1.68 -18.70 0.53
CA VAL A 175 2.11 -18.94 1.91
C VAL A 175 1.26 -20.04 2.54
N ARG A 176 1.91 -21.05 3.12
CA ARG A 176 1.24 -22.19 3.78
C ARG A 176 1.18 -22.04 5.29
N LYS A 177 2.20 -21.46 5.88
CA LYS A 177 2.34 -21.26 7.32
C LYS A 177 2.46 -19.77 7.63
N ILE A 178 1.91 -19.35 8.74
CA ILE A 178 1.94 -17.93 9.14
C ILE A 178 3.38 -17.42 9.30
N GLN A 179 4.31 -18.29 9.73
CA GLN A 179 5.72 -17.95 9.88
C GLN A 179 6.41 -17.61 8.55
N ASP A 180 5.90 -18.10 7.43
CA ASP A 180 6.46 -17.81 6.11
C ASP A 180 6.29 -16.31 5.76
N PHE A 181 5.35 -15.61 6.41
CA PHE A 181 5.21 -14.15 6.25
C PHE A 181 6.39 -13.38 6.82
N ASP A 182 7.02 -13.86 7.88
CA ASP A 182 8.22 -13.22 8.44
C ASP A 182 9.35 -13.20 7.42
N VAL A 183 9.46 -14.26 6.62
CA VAL A 183 10.43 -14.32 5.50
C VAL A 183 10.07 -13.30 4.43
N VAL A 184 8.80 -13.20 4.03
CA VAL A 184 8.36 -12.22 3.03
C VAL A 184 8.56 -10.79 3.55
N MET A 185 8.22 -10.53 4.82
CA MET A 185 8.42 -9.22 5.44
C MET A 185 9.91 -8.85 5.50
N GLY A 186 10.77 -9.77 5.97
CA GLY A 186 12.21 -9.53 6.12
C GLY A 186 12.98 -9.46 4.80
N MET A 187 12.65 -10.32 3.82
CA MET A 187 13.41 -10.41 2.57
C MET A 187 12.84 -9.58 1.42
N ALA A 188 11.58 -9.21 1.43
CA ALA A 188 10.98 -8.43 0.36
C ALA A 188 10.51 -7.05 0.84
N VAL A 189 9.68 -6.97 1.88
CA VAL A 189 9.04 -5.73 2.31
C VAL A 189 10.05 -4.78 2.95
N LEU A 190 10.91 -5.28 3.86
CA LEU A 190 11.90 -4.45 4.54
C LEU A 190 12.96 -3.87 3.57
N PRO A 191 13.61 -4.65 2.68
CA PRO A 191 14.50 -4.08 1.68
C PRO A 191 13.79 -3.10 0.74
N MET A 192 12.59 -3.41 0.32
CA MET A 192 11.78 -2.49 -0.49
C MET A 192 11.54 -1.16 0.24
N PHE A 193 11.19 -1.19 1.53
CA PHE A 193 11.00 0.01 2.34
C PHE A 193 12.27 0.86 2.45
N LEU A 194 13.42 0.23 2.71
CA LEU A 194 14.68 0.93 2.93
C LEU A 194 15.28 1.50 1.64
N PHE A 195 15.21 0.76 0.54
CA PHE A 195 15.95 1.09 -0.69
C PHE A 195 15.11 1.77 -1.78
N SER A 196 13.79 1.86 -1.67
CA SER A 196 12.95 2.45 -2.72
C SER A 196 13.04 3.98 -2.86
N GLY A 197 14.07 4.61 -2.31
CA GLY A 197 14.27 6.05 -2.47
C GLY A 197 13.43 6.92 -1.53
N GLY A 198 12.88 6.34 -0.46
CA GLY A 198 12.12 7.08 0.56
C GLY A 198 13.00 7.97 1.43
N PHE A 199 14.20 7.52 1.76
CA PHE A 199 15.11 8.18 2.71
C PHE A 199 16.30 8.89 2.04
N PHE A 200 16.67 8.49 0.85
CA PHE A 200 17.78 9.06 0.08
C PHE A 200 17.51 8.96 -1.43
N PRO A 201 18.10 9.83 -2.24
CA PRO A 201 17.96 9.76 -3.70
C PRO A 201 18.54 8.46 -4.26
N VAL A 202 17.77 7.77 -5.11
CA VAL A 202 18.19 6.51 -5.74
C VAL A 202 19.43 6.71 -6.62
N SER A 203 19.61 7.91 -7.17
CA SER A 203 20.77 8.29 -7.99
C SER A 203 22.12 8.18 -7.28
N GLN A 204 22.14 8.20 -5.94
CA GLN A 204 23.37 8.04 -5.13
C GLN A 204 23.84 6.60 -5.00
N LEU A 205 23.02 5.62 -5.41
CA LEU A 205 23.35 4.20 -5.31
C LEU A 205 24.09 3.70 -6.56
N PRO A 206 24.85 2.61 -6.46
CA PRO A 206 25.44 1.97 -7.63
C PRO A 206 24.39 1.59 -8.67
N SER A 207 24.72 1.68 -9.97
CA SER A 207 23.81 1.43 -11.09
C SER A 207 23.08 0.07 -11.02
N VAL A 208 23.77 -0.96 -10.58
CA VAL A 208 23.16 -2.29 -10.39
C VAL A 208 22.02 -2.26 -9.38
N VAL A 209 22.19 -1.54 -8.27
CA VAL A 209 21.14 -1.40 -7.23
C VAL A 209 19.99 -0.55 -7.74
N GLN A 210 20.26 0.51 -8.51
CA GLN A 210 19.22 1.33 -9.13
C GLN A 210 18.29 0.49 -10.02
N TRP A 211 18.84 -0.42 -10.84
CA TRP A 211 18.06 -1.33 -11.68
C TRP A 211 17.15 -2.27 -10.87
N LEU A 212 17.64 -2.75 -9.72
CA LEU A 212 16.82 -3.58 -8.82
C LEU A 212 15.68 -2.79 -8.18
N ILE A 213 15.94 -1.54 -7.82
CA ILE A 213 14.94 -0.67 -7.18
C ILE A 213 13.77 -0.37 -8.11
N VAL A 214 14.03 -0.18 -9.40
CA VAL A 214 12.98 0.08 -10.41
C VAL A 214 11.98 -1.08 -10.51
N ILE A 215 12.32 -2.30 -10.04
CA ILE A 215 11.37 -3.41 -9.98
C ILE A 215 10.41 -3.28 -8.78
N PHE A 216 10.77 -2.49 -7.77
CA PHE A 216 9.96 -2.37 -6.55
C PHE A 216 8.73 -1.46 -6.76
N PRO A 217 7.51 -1.94 -6.50
CA PRO A 217 6.31 -1.10 -6.61
C PRO A 217 6.34 0.11 -5.67
N LEU A 218 7.04 0.02 -4.55
CA LEU A 218 7.16 1.14 -3.62
C LEU A 218 7.94 2.31 -4.21
N TYR A 219 8.98 2.05 -5.00
CA TYR A 219 9.70 3.10 -5.73
C TYR A 219 8.74 3.93 -6.61
N HIS A 220 7.90 3.27 -7.39
CA HIS A 220 6.93 3.95 -8.25
C HIS A 220 5.88 4.71 -7.46
N ALA A 221 5.40 4.16 -6.34
CA ALA A 221 4.47 4.85 -5.46
C ALA A 221 5.09 6.10 -4.84
N ILE A 222 6.36 6.02 -4.41
CA ILE A 222 7.12 7.16 -3.87
C ILE A 222 7.28 8.26 -4.92
N GLU A 223 7.69 7.93 -6.15
CA GLU A 223 7.90 8.90 -7.21
C GLU A 223 6.59 9.63 -7.59
N VAL A 224 5.47 8.90 -7.69
CA VAL A 224 4.15 9.53 -7.91
C VAL A 224 3.80 10.49 -6.78
N LEU A 225 3.89 10.04 -5.52
CA LEU A 225 3.52 10.86 -4.37
C LEU A 225 4.49 12.04 -4.17
N ARG A 226 5.78 11.84 -4.43
CA ARG A 226 6.81 12.91 -4.37
C ARG A 226 6.54 13.97 -5.41
N SER A 227 6.28 13.60 -6.65
CA SER A 227 5.94 14.55 -7.72
C SER A 227 4.75 15.42 -7.34
N LEU A 228 3.70 14.83 -6.75
CA LEU A 228 2.49 15.54 -6.34
C LEU A 228 2.70 16.43 -5.11
N THR A 229 3.44 15.97 -4.10
CA THR A 229 3.65 16.72 -2.87
C THR A 229 4.66 17.86 -3.02
N THR A 230 5.65 17.71 -3.91
CA THR A 230 6.67 18.73 -4.19
C THR A 230 6.31 19.65 -5.36
N GLY A 231 5.33 19.27 -6.18
CA GLY A 231 4.90 20.04 -7.36
C GLY A 231 5.77 19.84 -8.61
N ARG A 232 6.73 18.92 -8.57
CA ARG A 232 7.61 18.57 -9.70
C ARG A 232 6.95 17.48 -10.56
N VAL A 233 5.84 17.85 -11.21
CA VAL A 233 5.06 16.91 -12.02
C VAL A 233 5.66 16.85 -13.43
N GLU A 234 6.27 15.73 -13.77
CA GLU A 234 6.85 15.43 -15.07
C GLU A 234 6.06 14.32 -15.78
N TRP A 235 6.24 14.14 -17.08
CA TRP A 235 5.61 13.07 -17.85
C TRP A 235 5.99 11.67 -17.38
N SER A 236 7.11 11.50 -16.69
CA SER A 236 7.55 10.25 -16.06
C SER A 236 6.51 9.67 -15.09
N ILE A 237 5.68 10.52 -14.45
CA ILE A 237 4.61 10.10 -13.54
C ILE A 237 3.63 9.10 -14.20
N VAL A 238 3.39 9.25 -15.51
CA VAL A 238 2.50 8.35 -16.26
C VAL A 238 3.07 6.94 -16.30
N GLY A 239 4.39 6.81 -16.46
CA GLY A 239 5.07 5.51 -16.42
C GLY A 239 4.96 4.84 -15.05
N HIS A 240 5.14 5.59 -13.98
CA HIS A 240 5.01 5.08 -12.61
C HIS A 240 3.58 4.66 -12.28
N VAL A 241 2.58 5.45 -12.69
CA VAL A 241 1.15 5.12 -12.55
C VAL A 241 0.80 3.86 -13.34
N ALA A 242 1.25 3.77 -14.60
CA ALA A 242 1.03 2.60 -15.45
C ALA A 242 1.64 1.34 -14.84
N TYR A 243 2.85 1.43 -14.28
CA TYR A 243 3.49 0.31 -13.59
C TYR A 243 2.65 -0.18 -12.41
N LEU A 244 2.17 0.71 -11.53
CA LEU A 244 1.33 0.35 -10.40
C LEU A 244 0.02 -0.32 -10.83
N ILE A 245 -0.61 0.16 -11.91
CA ILE A 245 -1.81 -0.46 -12.48
C ILE A 245 -1.50 -1.86 -12.98
N VAL A 246 -0.43 -2.03 -13.76
CA VAL A 246 -0.04 -3.32 -14.33
C VAL A 246 0.26 -4.33 -13.22
N VAL A 247 1.08 -3.96 -12.23
CA VAL A 247 1.40 -4.83 -11.09
C VAL A 247 0.11 -5.20 -10.33
N GLY A 248 -0.75 -4.24 -10.03
CA GLY A 248 -2.02 -4.48 -9.34
C GLY A 248 -2.92 -5.46 -10.11
N VAL A 249 -3.13 -5.24 -11.41
CA VAL A 249 -3.99 -6.10 -12.26
C VAL A 249 -3.40 -7.51 -12.40
N VAL A 250 -2.11 -7.62 -12.66
CA VAL A 250 -1.44 -8.92 -12.83
C VAL A 250 -1.50 -9.74 -11.54
N THR A 251 -1.11 -9.14 -10.42
CA THR A 251 -1.08 -9.83 -9.12
C THR A 251 -2.49 -10.18 -8.64
N PHE A 252 -3.47 -9.30 -8.84
CA PHE A 252 -4.88 -9.59 -8.54
C PHE A 252 -5.42 -10.77 -9.36
N THR A 253 -5.11 -10.80 -10.67
CA THR A 253 -5.55 -11.89 -11.55
C THR A 253 -4.95 -13.23 -11.14
N ILE A 254 -3.66 -13.25 -10.77
CA ILE A 254 -2.99 -14.44 -10.26
C ILE A 254 -3.63 -14.89 -8.94
N ALA A 255 -3.81 -13.96 -8.00
CA ALA A 255 -4.41 -14.20 -6.69
C ALA A 255 -5.82 -14.83 -6.82
N MET A 256 -6.67 -14.23 -7.66
CA MET A 256 -8.03 -14.69 -7.90
C MET A 256 -8.06 -16.13 -8.42
N ARG A 257 -7.25 -16.44 -9.45
CA ARG A 257 -7.18 -17.79 -10.03
C ARG A 257 -6.68 -18.84 -9.02
N ARG A 258 -5.73 -18.47 -8.17
CA ARG A 258 -5.19 -19.37 -7.15
C ARG A 258 -6.17 -19.58 -6.00
N LEU A 259 -6.85 -18.52 -5.56
CA LEU A 259 -7.87 -18.58 -4.52
C LEU A 259 -9.05 -19.46 -4.98
N GLU A 260 -9.49 -19.33 -6.23
CA GLU A 260 -10.51 -20.16 -6.83
C GLU A 260 -10.12 -21.65 -6.78
N ARG A 261 -8.89 -21.99 -7.18
CA ARG A 261 -8.39 -23.37 -7.10
C ARG A 261 -8.26 -23.91 -5.67
N SER A 262 -8.06 -23.04 -4.69
CA SER A 262 -7.94 -23.43 -3.28
C SER A 262 -9.29 -23.66 -2.62
N LEU A 263 -10.29 -22.85 -2.95
CA LEU A 263 -11.63 -22.89 -2.33
C LEU A 263 -12.63 -23.81 -3.04
N MET A 264 -12.37 -24.17 -4.30
CA MET A 264 -13.26 -25.02 -5.11
C MET A 264 -12.75 -26.49 -5.21
N LYS A 265 -11.85 -26.88 -4.31
CA LYS A 265 -11.51 -28.29 -4.08
C LYS A 265 -12.49 -28.88 -3.11
#